data_0c4fbaa8741c6b405c546921998d7cb6
#
_entry.id   0c4fbaa8741c6b405c546921998d7cb6
#
_cell.length_a   1.000
_cell.length_b   1.000
_cell.length_c   1.000
_cell.angle_alpha   90.00
_cell.angle_beta   90.00
_cell.angle_gamma   90.00
#
_symmetry.space_group_name_H-M   'P 1'
#
loop_
_entity.id
_entity.type
_entity.pdbx_description
1 polymer ?
#
loop_
_entity_poly.entity_id
_entity_poly.type
_entity_poly.pdbx_seq_one_letter_code
_entity_poly.pdbx_strand_id
1 'polypeptide(L)' 'MKKQTILKTIGEEHLMLYQQHSHFLWVYDDGEIYESTATWVDKISHMTIEEWVADGQAFMEYVKQVKEGKGA' A
#
# COMPACT_ATOMS: atom_id res chain seq x y z
N MET A 1 3.76 16.12 -3.74
CA MET A 1 3.20 15.01 -2.94
C MET A 1 4.33 14.06 -2.57
N LYS A 2 4.35 13.59 -1.34
CA LYS A 2 5.37 12.67 -0.85
C LYS A 2 4.72 11.35 -0.43
N LYS A 3 5.49 10.27 -0.53
CA LYS A 3 5.01 8.93 -0.09
C LYS A 3 4.53 8.96 1.35
N GLN A 4 5.23 9.68 2.22
CA GLN A 4 4.87 9.80 3.64
C GLN A 4 3.49 10.42 3.84
N THR A 5 3.11 11.40 3.02
CA THR A 5 1.79 12.01 3.10
C THR A 5 0.70 10.98 2.78
N ILE A 6 0.92 10.17 1.76
CA ILE A 6 -0.01 9.09 1.40
C ILE A 6 -0.15 8.10 2.56
N LEU A 7 0.97 7.65 3.11
CA LEU A 7 0.97 6.67 4.19
C LEU A 7 0.30 7.20 5.46
N LYS A 8 0.54 8.47 5.81
CA LYS A 8 -0.10 9.10 6.96
C LYS A 8 -1.60 9.22 6.78
N THR A 9 -2.04 9.54 5.57
CA THR A 9 -3.47 9.69 5.28
C THR A 9 -4.19 8.35 5.41
N ILE A 10 -3.56 7.26 4.96
CA ILE A 10 -4.12 5.93 5.11
C ILE A 10 -4.11 5.49 6.59
N GLY A 11 -3.04 5.79 7.31
CA GLY A 11 -2.98 5.56 8.75
C GLY A 11 -2.67 4.13 9.18
N GLU A 12 -2.09 3.32 8.30
CA GLU A 12 -1.73 1.93 8.62
C GLU A 12 -0.25 1.85 9.00
N GLU A 13 0.03 1.41 10.21
CA GLU A 13 1.37 1.42 10.80
C GLU A 13 2.38 0.56 10.05
N HIS A 14 1.96 -0.60 9.56
CA HIS A 14 2.87 -1.57 8.94
C HIS A 14 2.85 -1.51 7.41
N LEU A 15 2.21 -0.49 6.86
CA LEU A 15 2.12 -0.30 5.41
C LEU A 15 3.26 0.57 4.92
N MET A 16 3.92 0.13 3.87
CA MET A 16 5.02 0.86 3.23
C MET A 16 4.75 1.02 1.74
N LEU A 17 5.31 2.07 1.16
CA LEU A 17 5.22 2.33 -0.28
C LEU A 17 6.64 2.59 -0.80
N TYR A 18 7.08 1.76 -1.72
CA TYR A 18 8.41 1.88 -2.31
C TYR A 18 8.30 2.27 -3.78
N GLN A 19 9.19 3.16 -4.21
CA GLN A 19 9.31 3.52 -5.62
C GLN A 19 10.34 2.60 -6.25
N GLN A 20 9.91 1.86 -7.29
CA GLN A 20 10.77 1.02 -8.10
C GLN A 20 11.07 1.74 -9.42
N HIS A 21 11.82 1.07 -10.31
CA HIS A 21 12.24 1.67 -11.58
C HIS A 21 11.06 2.06 -12.48
N SER A 22 10.06 1.19 -12.59
CA SER A 22 8.93 1.40 -13.52
C SER A 22 7.56 1.32 -12.85
N HIS A 23 7.52 1.21 -11.52
CA HIS A 23 6.27 1.06 -10.79
C HIS A 23 6.48 1.40 -9.32
N PHE A 24 5.38 1.39 -8.55
CA PHE A 24 5.44 1.47 -7.10
C PHE A 24 5.05 0.13 -6.51
N LEU A 25 5.58 -0.16 -5.33
CA LEU A 25 5.31 -1.40 -4.62
C LEU A 25 4.72 -1.08 -3.25
N TRP A 26 3.50 -1.55 -3.00
CA TRP A 26 2.90 -1.54 -1.67
C TRP A 26 3.37 -2.79 -0.93
N VAL A 27 3.82 -2.62 0.31
CA VAL A 27 4.25 -3.74 1.15
C VAL A 27 3.59 -3.61 2.51
N TYR A 28 3.01 -4.69 2.98
CA TYR A 28 2.52 -4.80 4.34
C TYR A 28 3.29 -5.91 5.05
N ASP A 29 3.90 -5.58 6.18
CA ASP A 29 4.68 -6.52 6.98
C ASP A 29 4.53 -6.18 8.45
N ASP A 30 3.80 -7.02 9.19
CA ASP A 30 3.59 -6.84 10.63
C ASP A 30 4.33 -7.90 11.46
N GLY A 31 5.24 -8.65 10.84
CA GLY A 31 6.00 -9.70 11.50
C GLY A 31 5.34 -11.08 11.41
N GLU A 32 4.05 -11.13 11.13
CA GLU A 32 3.30 -12.39 10.96
C GLU A 32 2.86 -12.60 9.52
N ILE A 33 2.44 -11.51 8.87
CA ILE A 33 1.94 -11.53 7.51
C ILE A 33 2.81 -10.60 6.67
N TYR A 34 3.24 -11.07 5.51
CA TYR A 34 3.91 -10.26 4.51
C TYR A 34 3.13 -10.35 3.21
N GLU A 35 2.68 -9.21 2.71
CA GLU A 35 1.97 -9.12 1.45
C GLU A 35 2.48 -7.93 0.65
N SER A 36 2.45 -8.03 -0.66
CA SER A 36 2.86 -6.93 -1.52
C SER A 36 2.02 -6.91 -2.80
N THR A 37 1.93 -5.72 -3.39
CA THR A 37 1.28 -5.55 -4.69
C THR A 37 1.94 -4.39 -5.43
N ALA A 38 1.89 -4.43 -6.75
CA ALA A 38 2.48 -3.40 -7.59
C ALA A 38 1.41 -2.44 -8.11
N THR A 39 1.76 -1.16 -8.19
CA THR A 39 0.95 -0.14 -8.85
C THR A 39 1.75 0.38 -10.03
N TRP A 40 1.25 0.16 -11.24
CA TRP A 40 2.01 0.34 -12.47
C TRP A 40 1.95 1.78 -12.98
N VAL A 41 2.46 2.70 -12.16
CA VAL A 41 2.78 4.07 -12.54
C VAL A 41 4.24 4.32 -12.19
N ASP A 42 4.94 5.10 -12.98
CA ASP A 42 6.38 5.31 -12.79
C ASP A 42 6.71 6.56 -11.99
N LYS A 43 5.75 7.45 -11.77
CA LYS A 43 5.95 8.67 -10.99
C LYS A 43 4.79 8.87 -10.02
N ILE A 44 5.12 9.38 -8.84
CA ILE A 44 4.11 9.64 -7.82
C ILE A 44 3.07 10.66 -8.29
N SER A 45 3.47 11.59 -9.14
CA SER A 45 2.59 12.63 -9.68
C SER A 45 1.59 12.13 -10.74
N HIS A 46 1.70 10.87 -11.17
CA HIS A 46 0.77 10.30 -12.14
C HIS A 46 -0.59 9.96 -11.53
N MET A 47 -0.70 9.99 -10.19
CA MET A 47 -1.97 9.80 -9.50
C MET A 47 -2.16 10.92 -8.48
N THR A 48 -3.41 11.30 -8.24
CA THR A 48 -3.74 12.27 -7.19
C THR A 48 -3.58 11.61 -5.82
N ILE A 49 -3.56 12.43 -4.76
CA ILE A 49 -3.50 11.89 -3.40
C ILE A 49 -4.70 10.99 -3.11
N GLU A 50 -5.89 11.35 -3.59
CA GLU A 50 -7.10 10.55 -3.42
C GLU A 50 -6.97 9.20 -4.11
N GLU A 51 -6.39 9.17 -5.29
CA GLU A 51 -6.16 7.92 -6.02
C GLU A 51 -5.14 7.03 -5.30
N TRP A 52 -4.06 7.62 -4.80
CA TRP A 52 -3.06 6.87 -4.03
C TRP A 52 -3.65 6.29 -2.75
N VAL A 53 -4.44 7.08 -2.04
CA VAL A 53 -5.09 6.63 -0.80
C VAL A 53 -6.07 5.50 -1.09
N ALA A 54 -6.87 5.64 -2.14
CA ALA A 54 -7.82 4.59 -2.53
C ALA A 54 -7.10 3.30 -2.92
N ASP A 55 -5.97 3.41 -3.63
CA ASP A 55 -5.16 2.26 -4.04
C ASP A 55 -4.61 1.52 -2.82
N GLY A 56 -4.04 2.25 -1.87
CA GLY A 56 -3.52 1.67 -0.64
C GLY A 56 -4.59 1.06 0.24
N GLN A 57 -5.76 1.70 0.32
CA GLN A 57 -6.90 1.17 1.08
C GLN A 57 -7.43 -0.13 0.47
N ALA A 58 -7.46 -0.21 -0.86
CA ALA A 58 -7.86 -1.44 -1.55
C ALA A 58 -6.89 -2.58 -1.22
N PHE A 59 -5.60 -2.29 -1.21
CA PHE A 59 -4.59 -3.27 -0.80
C PHE A 59 -4.80 -3.71 0.65
N MET A 60 -5.08 -2.76 1.55
CA MET A 60 -5.32 -3.07 2.96
C MET A 60 -6.57 -3.94 3.16
N GLU A 61 -7.60 -3.75 2.32
CA GLU A 61 -8.77 -4.64 2.36
C GLU A 61 -8.37 -6.08 2.04
N TYR A 62 -7.53 -6.26 1.04
CA TYR A 62 -6.97 -7.57 0.71
C TYR A 62 -6.19 -8.15 1.89
N VAL A 63 -5.32 -7.35 2.51
CA VAL A 63 -4.52 -7.78 3.65
C VAL A 63 -5.41 -8.22 4.81
N LYS A 64 -6.48 -7.48 5.09
CA LYS A 64 -7.43 -7.83 6.15
C LYS A 64 -8.11 -9.18 5.87
N GLN A 65 -8.45 -9.44 4.62
CA GLN A 65 -9.03 -10.73 4.24
C GLN A 65 -8.03 -11.87 4.46
N VAL A 66 -6.77 -11.65 4.15
CA VAL A 66 -5.71 -12.64 4.40
C VAL A 66 -5.58 -12.93 5.90
N LYS A 67 -5.61 -11.87 6.73
CA LYS A 67 -5.55 -12.03 8.18
C LYS A 67 -6.72 -12.83 8.72
N GLU A 68 -7.92 -12.54 8.24
CA GLU A 68 -9.13 -13.25 8.66
C GLU A 68 -9.07 -14.73 8.26
N GLY A 69 -8.64 -15.00 7.02
CA GLY A 69 -8.47 -16.37 6.55
C GLY A 69 -7.42 -17.14 7.33
N LYS A 70 -6.34 -16.47 7.71
CA LYS A 70 -5.25 -17.10 8.48
C LYS A 70 -5.68 -17.38 9.92
N GLY A 71 -6.57 -16.56 10.48
CA GLY A 71 -7.09 -16.74 11.83
C GLY A 71 -8.17 -17.81 11.92
N ALA A 72 -8.64 -18.31 10.80
CA ALA A 72 -9.62 -19.39 10.77
C ALA A 72 -8.90 -20.74 10.76
#